data_e8162ab179b5f317dced5b8ff2232571
#
_entry.id   e8162ab179b5f317dced5b8ff2232571
#
_cell.length_a   1.000
_cell.length_b   1.000
_cell.length_c   1.000
_cell.angle_alpha   90.00
_cell.angle_beta   90.00
_cell.angle_gamma   90.00
#
_symmetry.space_group_name_H-M   'P 1'
#
loop_
_entity.id
_entity.type
_entity.pdbx_description
1 polymer ?
#
loop_
_entity_poly.entity_id
_entity_poly.type
_entity_poly.pdbx_seq_one_letter_code
_entity_poly.pdbx_strand_id
1 'polypeptide(L)'
;MGEDGCREQMNSAINHLIANIDEVELSELAELFKIFGDSTRIRILADLFQGEKNVTEICADLEMNQSAVSHQLKILKVSKLINSRREGKTMIYSLADDHVKTIIAMGIEHIEE
;
A
#
# COMPACT_ATOMS: atom_id res chain seq x y z
N MET A 1 -26.08 15.77 -8.30
CA MET A 1 -26.78 15.56 -7.03
C MET A 1 -26.30 14.35 -6.29
N GLY A 2 -26.07 13.22 -6.95
CA GLY A 2 -25.50 12.03 -6.32
C GLY A 2 -24.09 12.23 -5.76
N GLU A 3 -23.28 13.01 -6.43
CA GLU A 3 -21.89 13.26 -6.01
C GLU A 3 -21.81 14.04 -4.70
N ASP A 4 -22.68 15.04 -4.52
CA ASP A 4 -22.69 15.83 -3.28
C ASP A 4 -23.13 14.99 -2.09
N GLY A 5 -24.13 14.13 -2.27
CA GLY A 5 -24.60 13.23 -1.23
C GLY A 5 -23.53 12.22 -0.83
N CYS A 6 -22.82 11.63 -1.81
CA CYS A 6 -21.74 10.69 -1.56
C CYS A 6 -20.57 11.35 -0.83
N ARG A 7 -20.25 12.58 -1.21
CA ARG A 7 -19.17 13.35 -0.59
C ARG A 7 -19.49 13.69 0.87
N GLU A 8 -20.72 14.09 1.15
CA GLU A 8 -21.17 14.37 2.51
C GLU A 8 -21.12 13.13 3.39
N GLN A 9 -21.56 11.99 2.87
CA GLN A 9 -21.51 10.72 3.58
C GLN A 9 -20.07 10.29 3.87
N MET A 10 -19.17 10.46 2.92
CA MET A 10 -17.75 10.15 3.09
C MET A 10 -17.12 11.04 4.14
N ASN A 11 -17.39 12.36 4.09
CA ASN A 11 -16.86 13.30 5.07
C ASN A 11 -17.36 12.99 6.49
N SER A 12 -18.61 12.59 6.61
CA SER A 12 -19.19 12.21 7.89
C SER A 12 -18.51 10.98 8.45
N ALA A 13 -18.25 9.96 7.61
CA ALA A 13 -17.57 8.75 8.02
C ALA A 13 -16.13 9.04 8.45
N ILE A 14 -15.42 9.89 7.69
CA ILE A 14 -14.03 10.28 8.01
C ILE A 14 -14.01 11.06 9.33
N ASN A 15 -14.93 12.00 9.52
CA ASN A 15 -15.00 12.76 10.77
C ASN A 15 -15.24 11.86 11.97
N HIS A 16 -16.08 10.84 11.81
CA HIS A 16 -16.33 9.87 12.86
C HIS A 16 -15.08 9.07 13.22
N LEU A 17 -14.34 8.61 12.22
CA LEU A 17 -13.08 7.89 12.42
C LEU A 17 -12.07 8.74 13.19
N ILE A 18 -11.89 9.98 12.76
CA ILE A 18 -10.94 10.90 13.39
C ILE A 18 -11.34 11.21 14.83
N ALA A 19 -12.64 11.40 15.08
CA ALA A 19 -13.13 11.71 16.42
C ALA A 19 -12.92 10.59 17.40
N ASN A 20 -12.81 9.34 16.93
CA ASN A 20 -12.69 8.16 17.76
C ASN A 20 -11.28 7.55 17.78
N ILE A 21 -10.32 8.18 17.10
CA ILE A 21 -8.94 7.68 17.06
C ILE A 21 -8.21 8.09 18.34
N ASP A 22 -7.46 7.14 18.93
CA ASP A 22 -6.67 7.42 20.12
C ASP A 22 -5.20 7.68 19.74
N GLU A 23 -4.38 7.99 20.76
CA GLU A 23 -2.96 8.32 20.57
C GLU A 23 -2.17 7.14 19.99
N VAL A 24 -2.51 5.92 20.38
CA VAL A 24 -1.82 4.72 19.89
C VAL A 24 -2.11 4.53 18.40
N GLU A 25 -3.36 4.67 18.04
CA GLU A 25 -3.77 4.55 16.62
C GLU A 25 -3.16 5.66 15.78
N LEU A 26 -3.04 6.88 16.30
CA LEU A 26 -2.37 7.98 15.60
C LEU A 26 -0.91 7.66 15.35
N SER A 27 -0.23 7.08 16.33
CA SER A 27 1.16 6.64 16.19
C SER A 27 1.29 5.55 15.13
N GLU A 28 0.38 4.60 15.12
CA GLU A 28 0.36 3.53 14.13
C GLU A 28 0.12 4.07 12.73
N LEU A 29 -0.76 5.06 12.61
CA LEU A 29 -1.04 5.73 11.33
C LEU A 29 0.22 6.44 10.81
N ALA A 30 0.94 7.13 11.70
CA ALA A 30 2.19 7.80 11.35
C ALA A 30 3.22 6.79 10.85
N GLU A 31 3.35 5.63 11.52
CA GLU A 31 4.25 4.57 11.09
C GLU A 31 3.86 4.02 9.72
N LEU A 32 2.58 3.86 9.47
CA LEU A 32 2.08 3.41 8.16
C LEU A 32 2.51 4.37 7.05
N PHE A 33 2.32 5.68 7.25
CA PHE A 33 2.73 6.68 6.26
C PHE A 33 4.24 6.74 6.08
N LYS A 34 4.99 6.41 7.11
CA LYS A 34 6.44 6.32 7.04
C LYS A 34 6.87 5.18 6.11
N ILE A 35 6.16 4.04 6.16
CA ILE A 35 6.40 2.92 5.26
C ILE A 35 6.12 3.34 3.81
N PHE A 36 5.01 4.04 3.57
CA PHE A 36 4.69 4.57 2.25
C PHE A 36 5.66 5.67 1.80
N GLY A 37 6.36 6.32 2.73
CA GLY A 37 7.25 7.43 2.43
C GLY A 37 8.60 7.06 1.80
N ASP A 38 8.86 5.79 1.56
CA ASP A 38 10.10 5.33 0.94
C ASP A 38 9.87 5.08 -0.56
N SER A 39 10.72 5.68 -1.41
CA SER A 39 10.52 5.61 -2.86
C SER A 39 10.61 4.18 -3.41
N THR A 40 11.49 3.36 -2.88
CA THR A 40 11.62 1.96 -3.32
C THR A 40 10.38 1.16 -2.97
N ARG A 41 9.88 1.34 -1.75
CA ARG A 41 8.66 0.63 -1.32
C ARG A 41 7.44 1.06 -2.14
N ILE A 42 7.32 2.35 -2.43
CA ILE A 42 6.23 2.86 -3.29
C ILE A 42 6.32 2.23 -4.69
N ARG A 43 7.54 2.10 -5.24
CA ARG A 43 7.72 1.48 -6.56
C ARG A 43 7.30 0.02 -6.55
N ILE A 44 7.61 -0.71 -5.50
CA ILE A 44 7.18 -2.12 -5.36
C ILE A 44 5.66 -2.21 -5.26
N LEU A 45 5.04 -1.37 -4.45
CA LEU A 45 3.59 -1.35 -4.29
C LEU A 45 2.90 -1.00 -5.61
N ALA A 46 3.42 -0.02 -6.33
CA ALA A 46 2.89 0.36 -7.64
C ALA A 46 3.02 -0.77 -8.66
N ASP A 47 4.12 -1.51 -8.61
CA ASP A 47 4.34 -2.66 -9.48
C ASP A 47 3.32 -3.77 -9.18
N LEU A 48 3.08 -4.06 -7.92
CA LEU A 48 2.10 -5.04 -7.47
C LEU A 48 0.66 -4.60 -7.72
N PHE A 49 0.43 -3.30 -7.85
CA PHE A 49 -0.88 -2.77 -8.22
C PHE A 49 -1.33 -3.32 -9.58
N GLN A 50 -0.40 -3.60 -10.47
CA GLN A 50 -0.68 -4.15 -11.78
C GLN A 50 -1.00 -5.65 -11.77
N GLY A 51 -0.68 -6.34 -10.69
CA GLY A 51 -0.95 -7.76 -10.55
C GLY A 51 0.06 -8.46 -9.67
N GLU A 52 -0.20 -9.72 -9.35
CA GLU A 52 0.68 -10.54 -8.55
C GLU A 52 2.02 -10.79 -9.27
N LYS A 53 3.11 -10.83 -8.51
CA LYS A 53 4.45 -11.05 -9.07
C LYS A 53 5.34 -11.80 -8.10
N ASN A 54 6.30 -12.53 -8.66
CA ASN A 54 7.37 -13.14 -7.88
C ASN A 54 8.56 -12.16 -7.78
N VAL A 55 9.55 -12.51 -6.96
CA VAL A 55 10.73 -11.64 -6.72
C VAL A 55 11.48 -11.34 -8.03
N THR A 56 11.65 -12.35 -8.88
CA THR A 56 12.38 -12.19 -10.14
C THR A 56 11.71 -11.15 -11.04
N GLU A 57 10.38 -11.22 -11.11
CA GLU A 57 9.61 -10.26 -11.91
C GLU A 57 9.72 -8.83 -11.34
N ILE A 58 9.64 -8.71 -10.03
CA ILE A 58 9.77 -7.39 -9.37
C ILE A 58 11.17 -6.82 -9.61
N CYS A 59 12.21 -7.64 -9.47
CA CYS A 59 13.58 -7.22 -9.72
C CYS A 59 13.76 -6.71 -11.16
N ALA A 60 13.20 -7.42 -12.12
CA ALA A 60 13.27 -7.02 -13.53
C ALA A 60 12.53 -5.71 -13.76
N ASP A 61 11.33 -5.57 -13.20
CA ASP A 61 10.51 -4.37 -13.38
C ASP A 61 11.16 -3.12 -12.77
N LEU A 62 11.78 -3.28 -11.60
CA LEU A 62 12.40 -2.16 -10.88
C LEU A 62 13.89 -1.97 -11.20
N GLU A 63 14.47 -2.90 -11.95
CA GLU A 63 15.91 -2.92 -12.22
C GLU A 63 16.74 -2.90 -10.94
N MET A 64 16.36 -3.77 -10.01
CA MET A 64 17.02 -3.90 -8.70
C MET A 64 17.47 -5.33 -8.47
N ASN A 65 18.45 -5.50 -7.60
CA ASN A 65 18.93 -6.84 -7.24
C ASN A 65 17.99 -7.52 -6.23
N GLN A 66 18.08 -8.84 -6.18
CA GLN A 66 17.20 -9.66 -5.36
C GLN A 66 17.30 -9.34 -3.87
N SER A 67 18.51 -9.09 -3.36
CA SER A 67 18.72 -8.78 -1.95
C SER A 67 17.96 -7.52 -1.54
N ALA A 68 18.06 -6.47 -2.35
CA ALA A 68 17.40 -5.20 -2.08
C ALA A 68 15.87 -5.34 -2.12
N VAL A 69 15.35 -6.01 -3.14
CA VAL A 69 13.91 -6.23 -3.28
C VAL A 69 13.39 -7.12 -2.14
N SER A 70 14.07 -8.21 -1.84
CA SER A 70 13.65 -9.13 -0.77
C SER A 70 13.61 -8.45 0.59
N HIS A 71 14.57 -7.57 0.87
CA HIS A 71 14.60 -6.80 2.10
C HIS A 71 13.36 -5.89 2.23
N GLN A 72 13.03 -5.20 1.15
CA GLN A 72 11.86 -4.31 1.12
C GLN A 72 10.55 -5.09 1.20
N LEU A 73 10.47 -6.24 0.53
CA LEU A 73 9.29 -7.11 0.59
C LEU A 73 9.03 -7.59 2.02
N LYS A 74 10.08 -7.90 2.76
CA LYS A 74 9.95 -8.31 4.16
C LYS A 74 9.36 -7.19 5.01
N ILE A 75 9.81 -5.96 4.83
CA ILE A 75 9.28 -4.79 5.54
C ILE A 75 7.80 -4.60 5.21
N LEU A 76 7.46 -4.65 3.93
CA LEU A 76 6.08 -4.48 3.47
C LEU A 76 5.15 -5.57 4.00
N LYS A 77 5.64 -6.80 4.08
CA LYS A 77 4.86 -7.92 4.60
C LYS A 77 4.61 -7.78 6.10
N VAL A 78 5.64 -7.43 6.86
CA VAL A 78 5.50 -7.17 8.30
C VAL A 78 4.53 -6.03 8.57
N SER A 79 4.54 -5.01 7.71
CA SER A 79 3.61 -3.87 7.80
C SER A 79 2.20 -4.19 7.29
N LYS A 80 1.96 -5.41 6.84
CA LYS A 80 0.67 -5.89 6.34
C LYS A 80 0.16 -5.16 5.10
N LEU A 81 1.07 -4.65 4.30
CA LEU A 81 0.72 -3.98 3.03
C LEU A 81 0.72 -4.94 1.85
N ILE A 82 1.41 -6.06 1.98
CA ILE A 82 1.42 -7.11 0.97
C ILE A 82 1.19 -8.47 1.61
N ASN A 83 0.68 -9.39 0.81
CA ASN A 83 0.57 -10.80 1.15
C ASN A 83 1.56 -11.59 0.31
N SER A 84 1.86 -12.80 0.77
CA SER A 84 2.66 -13.72 -0.01
C SER A 84 2.04 -15.10 0.09
N ARG A 85 2.16 -15.88 -0.98
CA ARG A 85 1.79 -17.29 -0.97
C ARG A 85 2.85 -18.08 -1.71
N ARG A 86 3.01 -19.34 -1.32
CA ARG A 86 3.94 -20.22 -1.99
C ARG A 86 3.22 -20.93 -3.14
N GLU A 87 3.85 -20.93 -4.30
CA GLU A 87 3.39 -21.63 -5.47
C GLU A 87 4.55 -22.48 -6.01
N GLY A 88 4.57 -23.75 -5.62
CA GLY A 88 5.71 -24.60 -5.85
C GLY A 88 6.92 -24.12 -5.04
N LYS A 89 8.00 -23.79 -5.72
CA LYS A 89 9.23 -23.28 -5.09
C LYS A 89 9.29 -21.75 -5.10
N THR A 90 8.25 -21.11 -5.66
CA THR A 90 8.24 -19.67 -5.88
C THR A 90 7.28 -19.00 -4.91
N MET A 91 7.71 -17.85 -4.37
CA MET A 91 6.83 -16.99 -3.56
C MET A 91 6.19 -15.95 -4.45
N ILE A 92 4.87 -15.85 -4.40
CA ILE A 92 4.10 -14.88 -5.15
C ILE A 92 3.60 -13.79 -4.19
N TYR A 93 3.83 -12.55 -4.56
CA TYR A 93 3.47 -11.38 -3.76
C TYR A 93 2.30 -10.63 -4.39
N SER A 94 1.43 -10.08 -3.55
CA SER A 94 0.28 -9.30 -3.98
C SER A 94 -0.02 -8.21 -2.96
N LEU A 95 -0.73 -7.17 -3.36
CA LEU A 95 -1.21 -6.16 -2.42
C LEU A 95 -2.18 -6.81 -1.44
N ALA A 96 -2.12 -6.38 -0.17
CA ALA A 96 -2.86 -7.03 0.91
C ALA A 96 -4.37 -6.93 0.71
N ASP A 97 -4.87 -5.77 0.31
CA ASP A 97 -6.30 -5.54 0.13
C ASP A 97 -6.56 -4.27 -0.70
N ASP A 98 -7.83 -3.97 -0.88
CA ASP A 98 -8.25 -2.81 -1.66
C ASP A 98 -7.93 -1.49 -0.97
N HIS A 99 -7.74 -1.47 0.36
CA HIS A 99 -7.33 -0.27 1.09
C HIS A 99 -5.97 0.22 0.61
N VAL A 100 -5.03 -0.70 0.42
CA VAL A 100 -3.67 -0.37 -0.06
C VAL A 100 -3.75 0.25 -1.45
N LYS A 101 -4.56 -0.35 -2.32
CA LYS A 101 -4.77 0.16 -3.68
C LYS A 101 -5.37 1.56 -3.65
N THR A 102 -6.36 1.77 -2.78
CA THR A 102 -7.04 3.05 -2.65
C THR A 102 -6.08 4.14 -2.18
N ILE A 103 -5.25 3.85 -1.18
CA ILE A 103 -4.28 4.82 -0.65
C ILE A 103 -3.32 5.26 -1.77
N ILE A 104 -2.79 4.32 -2.53
CA ILE A 104 -1.86 4.63 -3.63
C ILE A 104 -2.56 5.44 -4.71
N ALA A 105 -3.75 5.00 -5.13
CA ALA A 105 -4.53 5.67 -6.18
C ALA A 105 -4.88 7.10 -5.77
N MET A 106 -5.31 7.30 -4.54
CA MET A 106 -5.66 8.64 -4.04
C MET A 106 -4.45 9.55 -3.97
N GLY A 107 -3.28 9.01 -3.58
CA GLY A 107 -2.04 9.76 -3.56
C GLY A 107 -1.64 10.23 -4.96
N ILE A 108 -1.72 9.35 -5.94
CA ILE A 108 -1.41 9.67 -7.34
C ILE A 108 -2.37 10.73 -7.85
N GLU A 109 -3.66 10.55 -7.62
CA GLU A 109 -4.69 11.49 -8.04
C GLU A 109 -4.44 12.89 -7.45
N HIS A 110 -4.07 12.94 -6.18
CA HIS A 110 -3.75 14.19 -5.51
C HIS A 110 -2.58 14.93 -6.14
N ILE A 111 -1.52 14.19 -6.51
CA ILE A 111 -0.33 14.75 -7.14
C ILE A 111 -0.66 15.31 -8.53
N GLU A 112 -1.55 14.64 -9.26
CA GLU A 112 -1.92 15.02 -10.62
C GLU A 112 -2.91 16.19 -10.71
N GLU A 113 -3.48 16.62 -9.59
CA GLU A 113 -4.40 17.77 -9.59
C GLU A 113 -3.76 19.07 -10.13
#